data_2faf1d4677fce5ed2898128920cfe7af
#
_entry.id   2faf1d4677fce5ed2898128920cfe7af
#
_cell.length_a   1.000
_cell.length_b   1.000
_cell.length_c   1.000
_cell.angle_alpha   90.00
_cell.angle_beta   90.00
_cell.angle_gamma   90.00
#
_symmetry.space_group_name_H-M   'P 1'
#
loop_
_entity.id
_entity.type
_entity.pdbx_description
1 polymer ?
#
loop_
_entity_poly.entity_id
_entity_poly.type
_entity_poly.pdbx_seq_one_letter_code
_entity_poly.pdbx_strand_id
1 'polypeptide(L)'
;YSFASGPTNSMRGAAFLSKRDEALVIDVGGTTTDIGSLRHGFPREANNVVEIGGVRTLFRMPDLLSLGLGGGTIVGTAPSLTIGPASVGYRLTEQGIVFGGDVLTVTDVAVAAGLIDLGDRARVASLPAALVKEALARIRAMIEEGVDRMKTDAGETPLIAVGGGSFLVPARLAGVSEVLNVPHQAVANAVGAAIAQVSGEVDQIFQDLSREEAIDRARRLAEDKAVAAGADRSTITVVEVEDLPLAYLPGNSLRTRVRVVGEIAR
;
A
#
# COMPACT_ATOMS: atom_id res chain seq x y z
N TYR A 1 5.50 16.84 -8.12
CA TYR A 1 4.15 16.58 -7.61
C TYR A 1 3.99 15.08 -7.45
N SER A 2 3.80 14.58 -6.21
CA SER A 2 3.64 13.16 -5.91
C SER A 2 2.22 12.90 -5.43
N PHE A 3 1.46 12.14 -6.22
CA PHE A 3 0.17 11.60 -5.79
C PHE A 3 0.40 10.22 -5.15
N ALA A 4 -0.37 9.89 -4.10
CA ALA A 4 -0.29 8.61 -3.37
C ALA A 4 1.11 8.26 -2.85
N SER A 5 1.95 9.26 -2.53
CA SER A 5 3.32 9.03 -2.02
C SER A 5 3.34 8.30 -0.69
N GLY A 6 2.36 8.55 0.19
CA GLY A 6 2.25 7.85 1.47
C GLY A 6 2.14 6.34 1.30
N PRO A 7 1.07 5.81 0.68
CA PRO A 7 0.91 4.38 0.44
C PRO A 7 2.07 3.77 -0.37
N THR A 8 2.58 4.48 -1.40
CA THR A 8 3.74 4.02 -2.19
C THR A 8 4.97 3.81 -1.32
N ASN A 9 5.29 4.78 -0.45
CA ASN A 9 6.41 4.66 0.47
C ASN A 9 6.21 3.50 1.45
N SER A 10 5.01 3.35 2.03
CA SER A 10 4.71 2.23 2.94
C SER A 10 4.92 0.88 2.27
N MET A 11 4.47 0.72 1.02
CA MET A 11 4.67 -0.51 0.26
C MET A 11 6.14 -0.76 -0.07
N ARG A 12 6.89 0.27 -0.49
CA ARG A 12 8.34 0.16 -0.73
C ARG A 12 9.10 -0.17 0.54
N GLY A 13 8.74 0.46 1.66
CA GLY A 13 9.29 0.15 2.98
C GLY A 13 8.97 -1.28 3.41
N ALA A 14 7.75 -1.76 3.19
CA ALA A 14 7.34 -3.13 3.46
C ALA A 14 8.18 -4.15 2.67
N ALA A 15 8.37 -3.93 1.36
CA ALA A 15 9.22 -4.76 0.51
C ALA A 15 10.67 -4.80 1.03
N PHE A 16 11.23 -3.63 1.35
CA PHE A 16 12.59 -3.52 1.86
C PHE A 16 12.80 -4.24 3.20
N LEU A 17 11.88 -4.05 4.15
CA LEU A 17 11.95 -4.63 5.49
C LEU A 17 11.72 -6.15 5.49
N SER A 18 10.80 -6.64 4.64
CA SER A 18 10.45 -8.05 4.55
C SER A 18 11.38 -8.85 3.64
N LYS A 19 12.12 -8.19 2.75
CA LYS A 19 12.89 -8.81 1.66
C LYS A 19 12.00 -9.65 0.73
N ARG A 20 10.74 -9.23 0.55
CA ARG A 20 9.78 -9.87 -0.36
C ARG A 20 9.50 -8.94 -1.53
N ASP A 21 9.59 -9.48 -2.74
CA ASP A 21 9.32 -8.77 -3.97
C ASP A 21 7.88 -8.97 -4.46
N GLU A 22 7.26 -10.10 -4.07
CA GLU A 22 5.90 -10.46 -4.40
C GLU A 22 5.11 -10.72 -3.12
N ALA A 23 4.14 -9.87 -2.79
CA ALA A 23 3.27 -9.99 -1.63
C ALA A 23 2.10 -9.00 -1.73
N LEU A 24 1.06 -9.23 -0.93
CA LEU A 24 0.15 -8.15 -0.53
C LEU A 24 0.78 -7.34 0.61
N VAL A 25 0.48 -6.06 0.66
CA VAL A 25 0.85 -5.18 1.76
C VAL A 25 -0.42 -4.57 2.33
N ILE A 26 -0.54 -4.57 3.64
CA ILE A 26 -1.57 -3.86 4.37
C ILE A 26 -0.92 -2.83 5.29
N ASP A 27 -1.17 -1.55 5.03
CA ASP A 27 -0.71 -0.43 5.86
C ASP A 27 -1.87 0.07 6.71
N VAL A 28 -1.86 -0.27 8.00
CA VAL A 28 -2.89 0.17 8.94
C VAL A 28 -2.40 1.41 9.67
N GLY A 29 -2.97 2.55 9.29
CA GLY A 29 -2.66 3.84 9.91
C GLY A 29 -3.57 4.19 11.10
N GLY A 30 -3.57 5.47 11.44
CA GLY A 30 -4.46 6.01 12.47
C GLY A 30 -5.90 6.22 11.99
N THR A 31 -6.13 6.43 10.70
CA THR A 31 -7.42 6.81 10.11
C THR A 31 -7.88 5.82 9.04
N THR A 32 -6.95 5.39 8.19
CA THR A 32 -7.21 4.51 7.04
C THR A 32 -6.32 3.29 7.07
N THR A 33 -6.76 2.28 6.35
CA THR A 33 -5.97 1.10 5.99
C THR A 33 -5.85 1.06 4.48
N ASP A 34 -4.63 1.02 3.97
CA ASP A 34 -4.35 0.90 2.55
C ASP A 34 -3.83 -0.52 2.25
N ILE A 35 -4.44 -1.17 1.26
CA ILE A 35 -4.06 -2.52 0.83
C ILE A 35 -3.64 -2.44 -0.63
N GLY A 36 -2.47 -3.02 -0.96
CA GLY A 36 -1.95 -3.07 -2.30
C GLY A 36 -1.14 -4.32 -2.56
N SER A 37 -0.74 -4.54 -3.81
CA SER A 37 0.08 -5.66 -4.23
C SER A 37 1.46 -5.19 -4.68
N LEU A 38 2.50 -5.92 -4.27
CA LEU A 38 3.88 -5.74 -4.75
C LEU A 38 4.14 -6.64 -5.96
N ARG A 39 4.84 -6.08 -6.94
CA ARG A 39 5.48 -6.82 -8.03
C ARG A 39 6.92 -6.34 -8.17
N HIS A 40 7.85 -7.29 -8.14
CA HIS A 40 9.30 -6.98 -8.20
C HIS A 40 9.73 -5.92 -7.17
N GLY A 41 9.15 -5.98 -5.97
CA GLY A 41 9.42 -5.03 -4.88
C GLY A 41 8.82 -3.62 -5.07
N PHE A 42 7.98 -3.41 -6.10
CA PHE A 42 7.28 -2.15 -6.37
C PHE A 42 5.76 -2.32 -6.24
N PRO A 43 5.04 -1.25 -5.87
CA PRO A 43 3.58 -1.27 -5.93
C PRO A 43 3.09 -1.57 -7.33
N ARG A 44 2.15 -2.52 -7.46
CA ARG A 44 1.45 -2.75 -8.73
C ARG A 44 0.74 -1.47 -9.15
N GLU A 45 0.82 -1.12 -10.44
CA GLU A 45 0.13 0.03 -10.99
C GLU A 45 -1.31 -0.32 -11.40
N ALA A 46 -2.23 0.63 -11.22
CA ALA A 46 -3.59 0.49 -11.70
C ALA A 46 -3.62 0.54 -13.24
N ASN A 47 -4.36 -0.38 -13.86
CA ASN A 47 -4.46 -0.49 -15.32
C ASN A 47 -5.35 0.57 -15.97
N ASN A 48 -6.08 1.34 -15.16
CA ASN A 48 -7.08 2.29 -15.64
C ASN A 48 -6.67 3.73 -15.37
N VAL A 49 -7.21 4.63 -16.20
CA VAL A 49 -7.17 6.08 -15.97
C VAL A 49 -7.79 6.36 -14.59
N VAL A 50 -7.03 6.96 -13.70
CA VAL A 50 -7.48 7.29 -12.35
C VAL A 50 -8.14 8.68 -12.38
N GLU A 51 -9.34 8.78 -11.82
CA GLU A 51 -10.04 10.04 -11.65
C GLU A 51 -9.75 10.60 -10.26
N ILE A 52 -9.25 11.85 -10.21
CA ILE A 52 -8.95 12.55 -8.96
C ILE A 52 -9.77 13.83 -8.95
N GLY A 53 -10.69 13.95 -7.97
CA GLY A 53 -11.53 15.14 -7.84
C GLY A 53 -12.38 15.45 -9.08
N GLY A 54 -12.88 14.43 -9.79
CA GLY A 54 -13.66 14.56 -11.02
C GLY A 54 -12.83 14.81 -12.28
N VAL A 55 -11.48 14.80 -12.18
CA VAL A 55 -10.58 14.99 -13.33
C VAL A 55 -9.89 13.66 -13.66
N ARG A 56 -10.07 13.19 -14.91
CA ARG A 56 -9.34 12.05 -15.44
C ARG A 56 -7.88 12.40 -15.59
N THR A 57 -7.00 11.61 -14.96
CA THR A 57 -5.56 11.80 -15.04
C THR A 57 -4.92 10.66 -15.82
N LEU A 58 -3.85 10.98 -16.55
CA LEU A 58 -2.98 9.98 -17.18
C LEU A 58 -1.83 9.55 -16.25
N PHE A 59 -1.87 9.99 -15.00
CA PHE A 59 -0.87 9.57 -14.01
C PHE A 59 -1.11 8.11 -13.66
N ARG A 60 -0.05 7.33 -13.69
CA ARG A 60 -0.05 5.98 -13.18
C ARG A 60 -0.02 6.05 -11.66
N MET A 61 -1.01 5.44 -11.06
CA MET A 61 -1.13 5.37 -9.62
C MET A 61 -0.99 3.92 -9.17
N PRO A 62 -0.46 3.69 -7.98
CA PRO A 62 -0.50 2.36 -7.41
C PRO A 62 -1.94 1.88 -7.32
N ASP A 63 -2.15 0.61 -7.63
CA ASP A 63 -3.43 -0.07 -7.44
C ASP A 63 -3.62 -0.33 -5.95
N LEU A 64 -4.49 0.45 -5.34
CA LEU A 64 -4.70 0.48 -3.89
C LEU A 64 -6.18 0.44 -3.56
N LEU A 65 -6.50 -0.29 -2.52
CA LEU A 65 -7.80 -0.24 -1.85
C LEU A 65 -7.63 0.44 -0.49
N SER A 66 -8.33 1.56 -0.30
CA SER A 66 -8.35 2.28 0.99
C SER A 66 -9.64 1.96 1.74
N LEU A 67 -9.51 1.57 3.01
CA LEU A 67 -10.60 1.32 3.92
C LEU A 67 -10.64 2.40 5.00
N GLY A 68 -11.83 2.83 5.40
CA GLY A 68 -12.01 3.74 6.55
C GLY A 68 -11.84 3.00 7.89
N LEU A 69 -10.70 2.37 8.07
CA LEU A 69 -10.30 1.59 9.24
C LEU A 69 -8.89 1.99 9.66
N GLY A 70 -8.71 2.34 10.91
CA GLY A 70 -7.41 2.65 11.52
C GLY A 70 -7.54 2.70 13.04
N GLY A 71 -6.44 2.99 13.73
CA GLY A 71 -6.45 3.04 15.21
C GLY A 71 -7.44 4.04 15.79
N GLY A 72 -7.60 5.20 15.16
CA GLY A 72 -8.54 6.26 15.57
C GLY A 72 -9.95 6.11 15.04
N THR A 73 -10.27 5.04 14.32
CA THR A 73 -11.61 4.81 13.77
C THR A 73 -12.63 4.69 14.90
N ILE A 74 -13.74 5.41 14.79
CA ILE A 74 -14.80 5.44 15.79
C ILE A 74 -15.61 4.15 15.75
N VAL A 75 -15.88 3.59 16.93
CA VAL A 75 -16.74 2.44 17.13
C VAL A 75 -18.10 2.93 17.65
N GLY A 76 -19.10 2.89 16.77
CA GLY A 76 -20.49 3.20 17.14
C GLY A 76 -21.17 2.01 17.78
N THR A 77 -22.01 2.25 18.81
CA THR A 77 -22.69 1.18 19.55
C THR A 77 -24.21 1.20 19.42
N ALA A 78 -24.79 2.26 18.89
CA ALA A 78 -26.23 2.42 18.74
C ALA A 78 -26.60 2.93 17.34
N PRO A 79 -27.69 2.43 16.71
CA PRO A 79 -28.57 1.35 17.15
C PRO A 79 -27.94 -0.06 16.99
N SER A 80 -26.81 -0.17 16.32
CA SER A 80 -26.02 -1.39 16.12
C SER A 80 -24.55 -1.05 16.14
N LEU A 81 -23.69 -2.06 16.36
CA LEU A 81 -22.26 -1.88 16.29
C LEU A 81 -21.85 -1.44 14.87
N THR A 82 -21.05 -0.37 14.77
CA THR A 82 -20.44 0.10 13.52
C THR A 82 -18.95 0.36 13.70
N ILE A 83 -18.16 0.10 12.65
CA ILE A 83 -16.73 0.43 12.61
C ILE A 83 -16.54 1.46 11.51
N GLY A 84 -16.20 2.69 11.91
CA GLY A 84 -15.98 3.79 10.97
C GLY A 84 -17.18 4.13 10.07
N PRO A 85 -16.93 4.80 8.92
CA PRO A 85 -15.62 5.31 8.44
C PRO A 85 -15.11 6.55 9.20
N ALA A 86 -15.91 7.14 10.10
CA ALA A 86 -15.48 8.27 10.89
C ALA A 86 -14.32 7.93 11.82
N SER A 87 -13.40 8.87 12.00
CA SER A 87 -12.20 8.70 12.81
C SER A 87 -11.88 9.96 13.59
N VAL A 88 -11.32 9.82 14.79
CA VAL A 88 -10.78 10.93 15.56
C VAL A 88 -9.43 11.43 15.00
N GLY A 89 -8.82 10.65 14.11
CA GLY A 89 -7.58 11.01 13.44
C GLY A 89 -6.44 11.29 14.42
N TYR A 90 -5.74 12.39 14.22
CA TYR A 90 -4.62 12.82 15.08
C TYR A 90 -5.02 13.16 16.51
N ARG A 91 -6.32 13.34 16.79
CA ARG A 91 -6.84 13.61 18.13
C ARG A 91 -7.07 12.34 18.96
N LEU A 92 -6.55 11.19 18.52
CA LEU A 92 -6.68 9.94 19.26
C LEU A 92 -6.23 10.06 20.72
N THR A 93 -5.12 10.73 20.98
CA THR A 93 -4.57 10.94 22.34
C THR A 93 -5.35 11.91 23.19
N GLU A 94 -6.32 12.63 22.62
CA GLU A 94 -7.20 13.54 23.33
C GLU A 94 -8.60 12.93 23.51
N GLN A 95 -9.09 12.22 22.49
CA GLN A 95 -10.49 11.78 22.42
C GLN A 95 -10.69 10.30 22.74
N GLY A 96 -9.68 9.44 22.55
CA GLY A 96 -9.77 8.01 22.84
C GLY A 96 -9.92 7.74 24.34
N ILE A 97 -10.73 6.75 24.70
CA ILE A 97 -11.03 6.42 26.10
C ILE A 97 -9.76 6.04 26.88
N VAL A 98 -8.86 5.25 26.30
CA VAL A 98 -7.58 4.86 26.93
C VAL A 98 -6.68 6.05 27.26
N PHE A 99 -6.90 7.22 26.64
CA PHE A 99 -6.16 8.44 26.89
C PHE A 99 -6.94 9.45 27.76
N GLY A 100 -8.15 9.08 28.21
CA GLY A 100 -8.98 9.91 29.08
C GLY A 100 -10.08 10.69 28.36
N GLY A 101 -10.27 10.48 27.07
CA GLY A 101 -11.40 10.99 26.31
C GLY A 101 -12.67 10.18 26.51
N ASP A 102 -13.67 10.44 25.69
CA ASP A 102 -15.01 9.88 25.75
C ASP A 102 -15.47 9.17 24.47
N VAL A 103 -14.61 9.13 23.45
CA VAL A 103 -14.92 8.51 22.16
C VAL A 103 -14.35 7.09 22.13
N LEU A 104 -15.23 6.11 21.94
CA LEU A 104 -14.81 4.71 21.75
C LEU A 104 -14.16 4.54 20.35
N THR A 105 -12.90 4.14 20.34
CA THR A 105 -12.11 3.95 19.11
C THR A 105 -11.68 2.49 18.95
N VAL A 106 -11.19 2.16 17.75
CA VAL A 106 -10.61 0.84 17.47
C VAL A 106 -9.38 0.59 18.36
N THR A 107 -8.60 1.61 18.71
CA THR A 107 -7.49 1.49 19.67
C THR A 107 -7.99 1.07 21.04
N ASP A 108 -9.10 1.63 21.53
CA ASP A 108 -9.69 1.26 22.82
C ASP A 108 -10.13 -0.22 22.85
N VAL A 109 -10.75 -0.66 21.75
CA VAL A 109 -11.12 -2.08 21.57
C VAL A 109 -9.88 -2.98 21.57
N ALA A 110 -8.83 -2.59 20.90
CA ALA A 110 -7.59 -3.37 20.80
C ALA A 110 -6.88 -3.46 22.18
N VAL A 111 -6.85 -2.38 22.95
CA VAL A 111 -6.31 -2.37 24.33
C VAL A 111 -7.15 -3.24 25.25
N ALA A 112 -8.50 -3.13 25.17
CA ALA A 112 -9.40 -3.97 25.94
C ALA A 112 -9.20 -5.47 25.64
N ALA A 113 -8.94 -5.82 24.36
CA ALA A 113 -8.65 -7.17 23.92
C ALA A 113 -7.22 -7.65 24.24
N GLY A 114 -6.33 -6.76 24.68
CA GLY A 114 -4.92 -7.08 24.95
C GLY A 114 -4.04 -7.25 23.71
N LEU A 115 -4.48 -6.70 22.57
CA LEU A 115 -3.69 -6.76 21.32
C LEU A 115 -2.52 -5.77 21.34
N ILE A 116 -2.64 -4.68 22.11
CA ILE A 116 -1.62 -3.66 22.28
C ILE A 116 -1.69 -3.09 23.70
N ASP A 117 -0.54 -2.70 24.23
CA ASP A 117 -0.42 -1.96 25.48
C ASP A 117 -0.20 -0.48 25.16
N LEU A 118 -1.25 0.32 25.32
CA LEU A 118 -1.25 1.74 24.97
C LEU A 118 -2.26 2.50 25.83
N GLY A 119 -1.84 3.64 26.39
CA GLY A 119 -2.66 4.44 27.28
C GLY A 119 -2.97 3.74 28.61
N ASP A 120 -4.12 4.05 29.22
CA ASP A 120 -4.56 3.48 30.48
C ASP A 120 -5.59 2.37 30.25
N ARG A 121 -5.17 1.11 30.35
CA ARG A 121 -6.02 -0.06 30.17
C ARG A 121 -7.18 -0.12 31.17
N ALA A 122 -7.04 0.46 32.37
CA ALA A 122 -8.10 0.45 33.36
C ALA A 122 -9.36 1.17 32.86
N ARG A 123 -9.22 2.17 32.01
CA ARG A 123 -10.33 2.95 31.43
C ARG A 123 -11.24 2.15 30.51
N VAL A 124 -10.72 1.10 29.88
CA VAL A 124 -11.46 0.22 28.96
C VAL A 124 -11.81 -1.13 29.59
N ALA A 125 -11.44 -1.37 30.85
CA ALA A 125 -11.70 -2.63 31.56
C ALA A 125 -13.20 -2.93 31.73
N SER A 126 -14.06 -1.91 31.71
CA SER A 126 -15.52 -2.03 31.83
C SER A 126 -16.22 -2.30 30.48
N LEU A 127 -15.51 -2.29 29.35
CA LEU A 127 -16.13 -2.58 28.07
C LEU A 127 -16.66 -4.03 28.04
N PRO A 128 -17.91 -4.23 27.59
CA PRO A 128 -18.48 -5.57 27.52
C PRO A 128 -17.64 -6.48 26.60
N ALA A 129 -17.25 -7.65 27.10
CA ALA A 129 -16.45 -8.60 26.31
C ALA A 129 -17.15 -9.00 24.99
N ALA A 130 -18.48 -9.06 24.96
CA ALA A 130 -19.26 -9.32 23.74
C ALA A 130 -19.07 -8.21 22.70
N LEU A 131 -19.06 -6.93 23.11
CA LEU A 131 -18.83 -5.79 22.24
C LEU A 131 -17.41 -5.84 21.63
N VAL A 132 -16.40 -6.07 22.49
CA VAL A 132 -15.00 -6.18 22.03
C VAL A 132 -14.85 -7.30 21.01
N LYS A 133 -15.41 -8.47 21.30
CA LYS A 133 -15.38 -9.63 20.39
C LYS A 133 -16.08 -9.33 19.07
N GLU A 134 -17.24 -8.71 19.08
CA GLU A 134 -17.99 -8.36 17.87
C GLU A 134 -17.24 -7.31 17.04
N ALA A 135 -16.70 -6.28 17.69
CA ALA A 135 -15.91 -5.25 17.01
C ALA A 135 -14.70 -5.86 16.29
N LEU A 136 -13.93 -6.72 16.97
CA LEU A 136 -12.78 -7.41 16.35
C LEU A 136 -13.21 -8.35 15.21
N ALA A 137 -14.35 -9.00 15.31
CA ALA A 137 -14.87 -9.86 14.23
C ALA A 137 -15.22 -9.02 12.99
N ARG A 138 -15.82 -7.83 13.17
CA ARG A 138 -16.11 -6.91 12.06
C ARG A 138 -14.85 -6.33 11.44
N ILE A 139 -13.87 -5.90 12.26
CA ILE A 139 -12.58 -5.43 11.79
C ILE A 139 -11.90 -6.50 10.95
N ARG A 140 -11.88 -7.75 11.44
CA ARG A 140 -11.33 -8.87 10.70
C ARG A 140 -12.03 -9.09 9.37
N ALA A 141 -13.36 -9.07 9.33
CA ALA A 141 -14.12 -9.22 8.09
C ALA A 141 -13.82 -8.11 7.07
N MET A 142 -13.68 -6.85 7.53
CA MET A 142 -13.28 -5.72 6.66
C MET A 142 -11.89 -5.94 6.05
N ILE A 143 -10.93 -6.43 6.84
CA ILE A 143 -9.58 -6.73 6.37
C ILE A 143 -9.61 -7.89 5.37
N GLU A 144 -10.31 -8.99 5.68
CA GLU A 144 -10.42 -10.16 4.81
C GLU A 144 -11.07 -9.81 3.47
N GLU A 145 -12.14 -9.01 3.47
CA GLU A 145 -12.77 -8.51 2.24
C GLU A 145 -11.80 -7.62 1.44
N GLY A 146 -11.10 -6.71 2.11
CA GLY A 146 -10.13 -5.84 1.44
C GLY A 146 -8.96 -6.61 0.83
N VAL A 147 -8.44 -7.60 1.53
CA VAL A 147 -7.38 -8.50 1.04
C VAL A 147 -7.86 -9.30 -0.17
N ASP A 148 -9.05 -9.89 -0.10
CA ASP A 148 -9.61 -10.68 -1.21
C ASP A 148 -9.79 -9.84 -2.48
N ARG A 149 -10.26 -8.61 -2.36
CA ARG A 149 -10.41 -7.67 -3.48
C ARG A 149 -9.10 -7.26 -4.15
N MET A 150 -7.99 -7.31 -3.42
CA MET A 150 -6.67 -6.92 -3.94
C MET A 150 -5.86 -8.09 -4.49
N LYS A 151 -6.31 -9.32 -4.29
CA LYS A 151 -5.71 -10.51 -4.90
C LYS A 151 -5.89 -10.51 -6.41
N THR A 152 -4.92 -11.06 -7.12
CA THR A 152 -4.93 -11.19 -8.59
C THR A 152 -5.35 -12.59 -9.05
N ASP A 153 -5.33 -13.54 -8.13
CA ASP A 153 -5.68 -14.94 -8.39
C ASP A 153 -6.32 -15.58 -7.13
N ALA A 154 -6.83 -16.78 -7.27
CA ALA A 154 -7.47 -17.51 -6.18
C ALA A 154 -6.48 -18.18 -5.21
N GLY A 155 -5.17 -18.14 -5.50
CA GLY A 155 -4.14 -18.74 -4.65
C GLY A 155 -3.95 -18.00 -3.34
N GLU A 156 -3.32 -18.64 -2.38
CA GLU A 156 -2.91 -17.97 -1.15
C GLU A 156 -1.66 -17.12 -1.39
N THR A 157 -1.68 -15.89 -0.92
CA THR A 157 -0.59 -14.91 -1.12
C THR A 157 -0.07 -14.44 0.23
N PRO A 158 1.24 -14.24 0.44
CA PRO A 158 1.78 -13.67 1.67
C PRO A 158 1.30 -12.22 1.83
N LEU A 159 1.02 -11.80 3.07
CA LEU A 159 0.60 -10.46 3.45
C LEU A 159 1.62 -9.84 4.41
N ILE A 160 2.17 -8.69 4.06
CA ILE A 160 3.07 -7.92 4.91
C ILE A 160 2.23 -6.87 5.64
N ALA A 161 2.20 -6.91 6.97
CA ALA A 161 1.49 -5.95 7.80
C ALA A 161 2.44 -4.84 8.25
N VAL A 162 2.10 -3.58 7.93
CA VAL A 162 2.85 -2.38 8.31
C VAL A 162 1.92 -1.30 8.87
N GLY A 163 2.50 -0.20 9.32
CA GLY A 163 1.78 0.92 9.93
C GLY A 163 1.60 0.77 11.44
N GLY A 164 1.30 1.89 12.10
CA GLY A 164 1.14 1.94 13.55
C GLY A 164 -0.06 1.15 14.09
N GLY A 165 -1.04 0.84 13.22
CA GLY A 165 -2.22 0.04 13.54
C GLY A 165 -2.10 -1.43 13.14
N SER A 166 -0.93 -1.90 12.71
CA SER A 166 -0.72 -3.28 12.24
C SER A 166 -1.07 -4.37 13.27
N PHE A 167 -1.14 -4.04 14.56
CA PHE A 167 -1.65 -4.93 15.61
C PHE A 167 -3.11 -5.37 15.40
N LEU A 168 -3.87 -4.69 14.54
CA LEU A 168 -5.23 -5.07 14.15
C LEU A 168 -5.28 -6.22 13.15
N VAL A 169 -4.16 -6.51 12.47
CA VAL A 169 -4.10 -7.56 11.46
C VAL A 169 -3.93 -8.91 12.14
N PRO A 170 -4.92 -9.83 12.03
CA PRO A 170 -4.81 -11.15 12.65
C PRO A 170 -3.66 -11.96 12.05
N ALA A 171 -3.04 -12.82 12.87
CA ALA A 171 -1.96 -13.71 12.42
C ALA A 171 -2.38 -14.71 11.34
N ARG A 172 -3.69 -14.93 11.17
CA ARG A 172 -4.27 -15.81 10.13
C ARG A 172 -5.49 -15.15 9.53
N LEU A 173 -5.51 -15.06 8.21
CA LEU A 173 -6.60 -14.50 7.40
C LEU A 173 -6.94 -15.47 6.27
N ALA A 174 -8.21 -15.47 5.86
CA ALA A 174 -8.64 -16.25 4.71
C ALA A 174 -7.92 -15.78 3.44
N GLY A 175 -7.45 -16.72 2.61
CA GLY A 175 -6.79 -16.43 1.35
C GLY A 175 -5.35 -15.89 1.48
N VAL A 176 -4.77 -15.92 2.69
CA VAL A 176 -3.40 -15.47 3.00
C VAL A 176 -2.58 -16.67 3.46
N SER A 177 -1.43 -16.92 2.82
CA SER A 177 -0.54 -18.03 3.17
C SER A 177 0.17 -17.79 4.51
N GLU A 178 0.61 -16.57 4.73
CA GLU A 178 1.27 -16.12 5.96
C GLU A 178 1.08 -14.61 6.16
N VAL A 179 0.97 -14.16 7.42
CA VAL A 179 1.02 -12.74 7.78
C VAL A 179 2.40 -12.43 8.35
N LEU A 180 3.13 -11.56 7.66
CA LEU A 180 4.48 -11.16 8.00
C LEU A 180 4.46 -9.87 8.82
N ASN A 181 4.93 -9.95 10.06
CA ASN A 181 5.22 -8.80 10.90
C ASN A 181 6.73 -8.56 10.86
N VAL A 182 7.15 -7.44 10.30
CA VAL A 182 8.56 -7.11 10.10
C VAL A 182 9.07 -6.15 11.17
N PRO A 183 10.36 -6.21 11.56
CA PRO A 183 10.93 -5.18 12.43
C PRO A 183 10.72 -3.78 11.83
N HIS A 184 10.43 -2.80 12.69
CA HIS A 184 10.18 -1.41 12.28
C HIS A 184 8.95 -1.21 11.38
N GLN A 185 8.00 -2.14 11.36
CA GLN A 185 6.77 -2.08 10.56
C GLN A 185 5.97 -0.77 10.77
N ALA A 186 5.98 -0.21 11.97
CA ALA A 186 5.27 1.02 12.30
C ALA A 186 5.82 2.26 11.56
N VAL A 187 7.05 2.21 11.08
CA VAL A 187 7.72 3.30 10.36
C VAL A 187 8.06 2.93 8.90
N ALA A 188 7.41 1.92 8.33
CA ALA A 188 7.65 1.47 6.96
C ALA A 188 7.54 2.61 5.94
N ASN A 189 6.62 3.56 6.14
CA ASN A 189 6.49 4.75 5.31
C ASN A 189 7.78 5.59 5.28
N ALA A 190 8.36 5.87 6.45
CA ALA A 190 9.61 6.63 6.54
C ALA A 190 10.79 5.86 5.93
N VAL A 191 10.83 4.53 6.12
CA VAL A 191 11.83 3.66 5.49
C VAL A 191 11.71 3.74 3.97
N GLY A 192 10.50 3.59 3.43
CA GLY A 192 10.26 3.69 1.99
C GLY A 192 10.63 5.05 1.40
N ALA A 193 10.36 6.14 2.13
CA ALA A 193 10.78 7.48 1.74
C ALA A 193 12.31 7.62 1.72
N ALA A 194 12.99 7.02 2.70
CA ALA A 194 14.45 7.08 2.81
C ALA A 194 15.19 6.29 1.70
N ILE A 195 14.56 5.23 1.18
CA ILE A 195 15.09 4.41 0.07
C ILE A 195 14.49 4.81 -1.28
N ALA A 196 13.84 5.97 -1.37
CA ALA A 196 13.24 6.43 -2.61
C ALA A 196 14.28 6.52 -3.72
N GLN A 197 13.90 6.01 -4.89
CA GLN A 197 14.73 5.99 -6.08
C GLN A 197 14.15 6.93 -7.14
N VAL A 198 15.01 7.44 -8.00
CA VAL A 198 14.61 8.20 -9.18
C VAL A 198 14.26 7.22 -10.29
N SER A 199 13.13 7.44 -10.96
CA SER A 199 12.70 6.60 -12.07
C SER A 199 12.73 7.33 -13.41
N GLY A 200 12.99 6.58 -14.47
CA GLY A 200 12.76 6.98 -15.85
C GLY A 200 11.86 5.97 -16.55
N GLU A 201 10.91 6.45 -17.33
CA GLU A 201 9.99 5.59 -18.06
C GLU A 201 9.83 6.07 -19.50
N VAL A 202 9.75 5.10 -20.40
CA VAL A 202 9.39 5.29 -21.82
C VAL A 202 8.26 4.32 -22.15
N ASP A 203 7.23 4.83 -22.80
CA ASP A 203 6.12 4.05 -23.36
C ASP A 203 5.87 4.63 -24.76
N GLN A 204 6.42 4.00 -25.78
CA GLN A 204 6.39 4.50 -27.15
C GLN A 204 6.17 3.38 -28.17
N ILE A 205 5.68 3.76 -29.34
CA ILE A 205 5.56 2.86 -30.50
C ILE A 205 6.80 3.06 -31.36
N PHE A 206 7.52 1.98 -31.59
CA PHE A 206 8.64 1.92 -32.53
C PHE A 206 8.19 1.20 -33.80
N GLN A 207 8.65 1.69 -34.94
CA GLN A 207 8.34 1.14 -36.27
C GLN A 207 9.64 0.71 -36.94
N ASP A 208 9.55 -0.32 -37.75
CA ASP A 208 10.65 -0.82 -38.58
C ASP A 208 11.92 -1.22 -37.78
N LEU A 209 11.74 -1.56 -36.50
CA LEU A 209 12.80 -2.10 -35.65
C LEU A 209 12.47 -3.55 -35.29
N SER A 210 13.51 -4.34 -35.06
CA SER A 210 13.35 -5.63 -34.39
C SER A 210 12.90 -5.42 -32.94
N ARG A 211 12.36 -6.46 -32.31
CA ARG A 211 11.95 -6.43 -30.90
C ARG A 211 13.11 -6.01 -29.99
N GLU A 212 14.29 -6.55 -30.20
CA GLU A 212 15.48 -6.26 -29.41
C GLU A 212 15.92 -4.81 -29.56
N GLU A 213 15.97 -4.29 -30.80
CA GLU A 213 16.32 -2.91 -31.07
C GLU A 213 15.32 -1.92 -30.44
N ALA A 214 14.02 -2.22 -30.50
CA ALA A 214 12.99 -1.41 -29.88
C ALA A 214 13.13 -1.35 -28.34
N ILE A 215 13.38 -2.50 -27.70
CA ILE A 215 13.62 -2.59 -26.24
C ILE A 215 14.90 -1.84 -25.86
N ASP A 216 16.00 -2.04 -26.58
CA ASP A 216 17.26 -1.35 -26.31
C ASP A 216 17.14 0.17 -26.46
N ARG A 217 16.40 0.63 -27.46
CA ARG A 217 16.16 2.06 -27.68
C ARG A 217 15.28 2.64 -26.58
N ALA A 218 14.20 1.94 -26.20
CA ALA A 218 13.34 2.36 -25.11
C ALA A 218 14.10 2.40 -23.77
N ARG A 219 14.98 1.41 -23.50
CA ARG A 219 15.83 1.37 -22.31
C ARG A 219 16.74 2.58 -22.23
N ARG A 220 17.49 2.89 -23.27
CA ARG A 220 18.39 4.07 -23.29
C ARG A 220 17.63 5.36 -23.04
N LEU A 221 16.47 5.54 -23.66
CA LEU A 221 15.62 6.72 -23.44
C LEU A 221 15.09 6.78 -21.99
N ALA A 222 14.77 5.66 -21.38
CA ALA A 222 14.34 5.58 -19.97
C ALA A 222 15.52 5.92 -19.02
N GLU A 223 16.72 5.38 -19.28
CA GLU A 223 17.95 5.68 -18.54
C GLU A 223 18.28 7.18 -18.61
N ASP A 224 18.20 7.78 -19.80
CA ASP A 224 18.46 9.23 -19.97
C ASP A 224 17.43 10.09 -19.23
N LYS A 225 16.16 9.68 -19.20
CA LYS A 225 15.13 10.36 -18.40
C LYS A 225 15.42 10.25 -16.91
N ALA A 226 15.82 9.06 -16.41
CA ALA A 226 16.19 8.87 -15.01
C ALA A 226 17.37 9.77 -14.62
N VAL A 227 18.43 9.83 -15.44
CA VAL A 227 19.58 10.70 -15.22
C VAL A 227 19.17 12.17 -15.23
N ALA A 228 18.35 12.59 -16.19
CA ALA A 228 17.84 13.96 -16.23
C ALA A 228 16.98 14.33 -15.01
N ALA A 229 16.34 13.35 -14.38
CA ALA A 229 15.60 13.50 -13.14
C ALA A 229 16.47 13.40 -11.87
N GLY A 230 17.80 13.18 -12.01
CA GLY A 230 18.76 13.18 -10.90
C GLY A 230 19.21 11.78 -10.43
N ALA A 231 19.03 10.73 -11.24
CA ALA A 231 19.57 9.41 -10.93
C ALA A 231 21.09 9.35 -11.20
N ASP A 232 21.81 8.64 -10.33
CA ASP A 232 23.17 8.20 -10.63
C ASP A 232 23.13 7.10 -11.68
N ARG A 233 23.72 7.38 -12.86
CA ARG A 233 23.73 6.46 -14.01
C ARG A 233 24.31 5.09 -13.69
N SER A 234 25.27 5.02 -12.78
CA SER A 234 25.94 3.76 -12.40
C SER A 234 25.06 2.81 -11.57
N THR A 235 23.99 3.34 -10.98
CA THR A 235 23.06 2.61 -10.13
C THR A 235 21.77 2.21 -10.85
N ILE A 236 21.60 2.63 -12.11
CA ILE A 236 20.37 2.42 -12.86
C ILE A 236 20.18 0.93 -13.13
N THR A 237 18.99 0.44 -12.79
CA THR A 237 18.52 -0.92 -13.07
C THR A 237 17.19 -0.89 -13.80
N VAL A 238 16.99 -1.86 -14.71
CA VAL A 238 15.70 -2.06 -15.39
C VAL A 238 14.77 -2.83 -14.45
N VAL A 239 13.59 -2.29 -14.18
CA VAL A 239 12.60 -2.92 -13.30
C VAL A 239 11.39 -3.47 -14.05
N GLU A 240 11.14 -2.97 -15.27
CA GLU A 240 10.01 -3.42 -16.06
C GLU A 240 10.31 -3.28 -17.56
N VAL A 241 9.95 -4.31 -18.32
CA VAL A 241 9.94 -4.29 -19.80
C VAL A 241 8.65 -4.94 -20.26
N GLU A 242 7.84 -4.18 -20.98
CA GLU A 242 6.65 -4.70 -21.67
C GLU A 242 6.76 -4.37 -23.16
N ASP A 243 6.41 -5.32 -24.00
CA ASP A 243 6.33 -5.12 -25.45
C ASP A 243 5.04 -5.73 -25.99
N LEU A 244 4.37 -4.99 -26.85
CA LEU A 244 3.12 -5.41 -27.48
C LEU A 244 3.15 -5.14 -28.97
N PRO A 245 3.14 -6.18 -29.83
CA PRO A 245 3.01 -6.02 -31.26
C PRO A 245 1.64 -5.41 -31.63
N LEU A 246 1.65 -4.39 -32.49
CA LEU A 246 0.45 -3.71 -32.94
C LEU A 246 0.14 -4.08 -34.40
N ALA A 247 -0.43 -5.26 -34.60
CA ALA A 247 -0.67 -5.84 -35.95
C ALA A 247 -1.57 -4.99 -36.86
N TYR A 248 -2.32 -4.03 -36.28
CA TYR A 248 -3.19 -3.12 -37.03
C TYR A 248 -2.48 -1.85 -37.52
N LEU A 249 -1.22 -1.64 -37.13
CA LEU A 249 -0.40 -0.52 -37.60
C LEU A 249 0.63 -1.00 -38.64
N PRO A 250 0.97 -0.14 -39.64
CA PRO A 250 2.01 -0.48 -40.60
C PRO A 250 3.41 -0.50 -39.98
N GLY A 251 4.39 -1.07 -40.71
CA GLY A 251 5.79 -0.98 -40.38
C GLY A 251 6.22 -1.80 -39.18
N ASN A 252 5.69 -3.02 -39.02
CA ASN A 252 6.06 -3.90 -37.89
C ASN A 252 6.08 -3.16 -36.54
N SER A 253 4.98 -2.42 -36.26
CA SER A 253 4.86 -1.52 -35.10
C SER A 253 4.86 -2.30 -33.79
N LEU A 254 5.73 -1.90 -32.86
CA LEU A 254 5.85 -2.47 -31.51
C LEU A 254 5.70 -1.37 -30.48
N ARG A 255 4.67 -1.46 -29.61
CA ARG A 255 4.60 -0.62 -28.42
C ARG A 255 5.52 -1.21 -27.38
N THR A 256 6.54 -0.46 -26.99
CA THR A 256 7.53 -0.88 -26.00
C THR A 256 7.50 0.07 -24.82
N ARG A 257 7.36 -0.50 -23.63
CA ARG A 257 7.44 0.19 -22.36
C ARG A 257 8.64 -0.33 -21.59
N VAL A 258 9.49 0.59 -21.14
CA VAL A 258 10.62 0.29 -20.27
C VAL A 258 10.61 1.26 -19.10
N ARG A 259 10.75 0.71 -17.88
CA ARG A 259 10.94 1.49 -16.66
C ARG A 259 12.26 1.11 -15.99
N VAL A 260 13.00 2.13 -15.61
CA VAL A 260 14.27 2.01 -14.90
C VAL A 260 14.20 2.80 -13.59
N VAL A 261 15.01 2.40 -12.60
CA VAL A 261 15.19 3.13 -11.34
C VAL A 261 16.68 3.23 -11.02
N GLY A 262 17.06 4.31 -10.35
CA GLY A 262 18.43 4.53 -9.88
C GLY A 262 18.46 5.31 -8.58
N GLU A 263 19.54 5.25 -7.85
CA GLU A 263 19.76 6.05 -6.66
C GLU A 263 19.91 7.53 -7.03
N ILE A 264 19.58 8.41 -6.08
CA ILE A 264 19.77 9.85 -6.27
C ILE A 264 21.28 10.14 -6.38
N ALA A 265 21.68 10.86 -7.45
CA ALA A 265 23.05 11.32 -7.59
C ALA A 265 23.40 12.26 -6.44
N ARG A 266 24.55 12.02 -5.82
CA ARG A 266 25.07 12.82 -4.69
C ARG A 266 25.94 13.96 -5.16
#